data_5ad0e4fea4cadfccfecf17b99cb4d893
#
_entry.id   5ad0e4fea4cadfccfecf17b99cb4d893
#
_cell.length_a   1.000
_cell.length_b   1.000
_cell.length_c   1.000
_cell.angle_alpha   90.00
_cell.angle_beta   90.00
_cell.angle_gamma   90.00
#
_symmetry.space_group_name_H-M   'P 1'
#
loop_
_entity.id
_entity.type
_entity.pdbx_description
1 polymer ?
#
loop_
_entity_poly.entity_id
_entity_poly.type
_entity_poly.pdbx_seq_one_letter_code
_entity_poly.pdbx_strand_id
1 'polypeptide(L)'
;LSEVLTIGYEGAVLADVLAALGRARVELLIDVRAVPRSRKPGFSGRMLGASAEAAGIGYRHLQRLGTPKPGRDAARAGNAAGMAAIFNAHMAGDEPQAALAEAVALTRERRCCLLCFERDPHFCHRTIVAGLIAERTGVGIVHLSP
;
A
#
# COMPACT_ATOMS: atom_id res chain seq x y z
N LEU A 1 -16.21 2.59 -9.58
CA LEU A 1 -14.97 2.80 -8.85
C LEU A 1 -13.97 3.47 -9.77
N SER A 2 -13.61 4.71 -9.49
CA SER A 2 -12.86 5.56 -10.40
C SER A 2 -11.41 5.82 -9.95
N GLU A 3 -11.04 5.38 -8.74
CA GLU A 3 -9.74 5.68 -8.16
C GLU A 3 -9.20 4.51 -7.33
N VAL A 4 -7.87 4.35 -7.33
CA VAL A 4 -7.13 3.61 -6.31
C VAL A 4 -6.38 4.65 -5.46
N LEU A 5 -6.42 4.49 -4.14
CA LEU A 5 -5.81 5.42 -3.22
C LEU A 5 -4.54 4.82 -2.63
N THR A 6 -3.66 5.67 -2.12
CA THR A 6 -2.47 5.23 -1.39
C THR A 6 -2.31 6.07 -0.12
N ILE A 7 -1.67 5.50 0.90
CA ILE A 7 -1.34 6.21 2.13
C ILE A 7 -0.02 5.68 2.70
N GLY A 8 0.81 6.59 3.20
CA GLY A 8 2.02 6.25 3.96
C GLY A 8 1.89 6.75 5.38
N TYR A 9 2.24 5.92 6.38
CA TYR A 9 2.00 6.26 7.77
C TYR A 9 3.23 6.84 8.49
N GLU A 10 4.33 7.05 7.80
CA GLU A 10 5.52 7.67 8.37
C GLU A 10 5.18 9.02 9.01
N GLY A 11 5.54 9.19 10.27
CA GLY A 11 5.26 10.41 11.01
C GLY A 11 3.81 10.60 11.47
N ALA A 12 2.92 9.66 11.19
CA ALA A 12 1.52 9.75 11.56
C ALA A 12 1.17 8.81 12.73
N VAL A 13 0.11 9.11 13.45
CA VAL A 13 -0.48 8.20 14.44
C VAL A 13 -1.65 7.46 13.82
N LEU A 14 -1.98 6.29 14.37
CA LEU A 14 -3.02 5.43 13.81
C LEU A 14 -4.37 6.14 13.67
N ALA A 15 -4.78 6.93 14.66
CA ALA A 15 -6.04 7.65 14.62
C ALA A 15 -6.14 8.58 13.40
N ASP A 16 -5.03 9.25 13.05
CA ASP A 16 -5.01 10.17 11.90
C ASP A 16 -5.07 9.40 10.58
N VAL A 17 -4.43 8.23 10.51
CA VAL A 17 -4.52 7.37 9.33
C VAL A 17 -5.94 6.87 9.15
N LEU A 18 -6.57 6.35 10.20
CA LEU A 18 -7.96 5.87 10.13
C LEU A 18 -8.92 7.00 9.76
N ALA A 19 -8.71 8.21 10.28
CA ALA A 19 -9.53 9.37 9.94
C ALA A 19 -9.38 9.74 8.45
N ALA A 20 -8.17 9.72 7.92
CA ALA A 20 -7.93 9.99 6.49
C ALA A 20 -8.62 8.95 5.60
N LEU A 21 -8.53 7.68 5.96
CA LEU A 21 -9.21 6.60 5.24
C LEU A 21 -10.72 6.77 5.27
N GLY A 22 -11.28 7.15 6.43
CA GLY A 22 -12.71 7.39 6.58
C GLY A 22 -13.20 8.56 5.73
N ARG A 23 -12.47 9.68 5.75
CA ARG A 23 -12.81 10.86 4.92
C ARG A 23 -12.78 10.55 3.43
N ALA A 24 -11.86 9.71 3.03
CA ALA A 24 -11.71 9.27 1.63
C ALA A 24 -12.69 8.14 1.26
N ARG A 25 -13.50 7.67 2.20
CA ARG A 25 -14.48 6.60 2.00
C ARG A 25 -13.84 5.29 1.55
N VAL A 26 -12.68 4.98 2.08
CA VAL A 26 -12.00 3.72 1.80
C VAL A 26 -12.81 2.55 2.35
N GLU A 27 -13.00 1.54 1.55
CA GLU A 27 -13.72 0.31 1.93
C GLU A 27 -12.77 -0.82 2.29
N LEU A 28 -11.59 -0.85 1.65
CA LEU A 28 -10.60 -1.90 1.88
C LEU A 28 -9.20 -1.30 1.91
N LEU A 29 -8.48 -1.58 2.99
CA LEU A 29 -7.07 -1.24 3.13
C LEU A 29 -6.24 -2.44 2.67
N ILE A 30 -5.45 -2.26 1.63
CA ILE A 30 -4.52 -3.27 1.12
C ILE A 30 -3.12 -2.93 1.62
N ASP A 31 -2.62 -3.77 2.52
CA ASP A 31 -1.28 -3.61 3.09
C ASP A 31 -0.26 -4.25 2.13
N VAL A 32 0.54 -3.41 1.48
CA VAL A 32 1.55 -3.87 0.50
C VAL A 32 2.96 -3.91 1.09
N ARG A 33 3.09 -3.94 2.42
CA ARG A 33 4.40 -4.08 3.06
C ARG A 33 4.89 -5.52 2.95
N ALA A 34 6.18 -5.69 2.66
CA ALA A 34 6.81 -7.01 2.69
C ALA A 34 6.82 -7.59 4.11
N VAL A 35 7.05 -6.72 5.10
CA VAL A 35 7.08 -7.07 6.53
C VAL A 35 6.04 -6.22 7.24
N PRO A 36 4.89 -6.81 7.69
CA PRO A 36 3.81 -6.06 8.33
C PRO A 36 4.08 -5.90 9.83
N ARG A 37 5.26 -5.42 10.16
CA ARG A 37 5.69 -5.13 11.53
C ARG A 37 6.08 -3.67 11.64
N SER A 38 5.75 -3.06 12.75
CA SER A 38 6.09 -1.67 13.00
C SER A 38 6.33 -1.44 14.47
N ARG A 39 7.30 -0.57 14.79
CA ARG A 39 7.50 -0.07 16.15
C ARG A 39 6.50 1.02 16.50
N LYS A 40 5.83 1.62 15.50
CA LYS A 40 4.77 2.59 15.75
C LYS A 40 3.54 1.87 16.31
N PRO A 41 2.97 2.37 17.42
CA PRO A 41 1.80 1.73 18.03
C PRO A 41 0.65 1.59 17.03
N GLY A 42 0.10 0.38 16.96
CA GLY A 42 -1.09 0.08 16.15
C GLY A 42 -0.82 -0.30 14.69
N PHE A 43 0.42 -0.19 14.19
CA PHE A 43 0.70 -0.43 12.77
C PHE A 43 1.21 -1.82 12.41
N SER A 44 1.44 -2.69 13.37
CA SER A 44 1.69 -4.11 13.04
C SER A 44 0.42 -4.74 12.48
N GLY A 45 0.58 -5.63 11.48
CA GLY A 45 -0.52 -6.08 10.64
C GLY A 45 -1.76 -6.57 11.36
N ARG A 46 -1.59 -7.40 12.42
CA ARG A 46 -2.74 -7.90 13.19
C ARG A 46 -3.50 -6.77 13.87
N MET A 47 -2.79 -5.83 14.49
CA MET A 47 -3.39 -4.70 15.20
C MET A 47 -4.02 -3.72 14.23
N LEU A 48 -3.33 -3.43 13.13
CA LEU A 48 -3.83 -2.55 12.08
C LEU A 48 -5.12 -3.11 11.48
N GLY A 49 -5.14 -4.40 11.16
CA GLY A 49 -6.31 -5.07 10.61
C GLY A 49 -7.51 -4.99 11.55
N ALA A 50 -7.30 -5.26 12.84
CA ALA A 50 -8.37 -5.19 13.85
C ALA A 50 -8.91 -3.76 13.99
N SER A 51 -8.02 -2.76 14.00
CA SER A 51 -8.43 -1.35 14.11
C SER A 51 -9.17 -0.86 12.87
N ALA A 52 -8.72 -1.27 11.68
CA ALA A 52 -9.40 -0.94 10.42
C ALA A 52 -10.81 -1.54 10.41
N GLU A 53 -10.94 -2.82 10.76
CA GLU A 53 -12.23 -3.50 10.80
C GLU A 53 -13.18 -2.87 11.82
N ALA A 54 -12.67 -2.48 12.97
CA ALA A 54 -13.46 -1.76 13.98
C ALA A 54 -13.98 -0.41 13.44
N ALA A 55 -13.26 0.19 12.48
CA ALA A 55 -13.67 1.43 11.81
C ALA A 55 -14.54 1.17 10.56
N GLY A 56 -14.91 -0.07 10.29
CA GLY A 56 -15.71 -0.43 9.13
C GLY A 56 -14.94 -0.56 7.83
N ILE A 57 -13.61 -0.67 7.90
CA ILE A 57 -12.72 -0.78 6.74
C ILE A 57 -12.13 -2.19 6.71
N GLY A 58 -12.30 -2.90 5.60
CA GLY A 58 -11.68 -4.22 5.43
C GLY A 58 -10.15 -4.10 5.39
N TYR A 59 -9.46 -5.19 5.70
CA TYR A 59 -8.00 -5.24 5.68
C TYR A 59 -7.53 -6.49 4.94
N ARG A 60 -6.57 -6.33 4.06
CA ARG A 60 -5.94 -7.42 3.33
C ARG A 60 -4.44 -7.19 3.23
N HIS A 61 -3.64 -8.13 3.70
CA HIS A 61 -2.19 -8.09 3.52
C HIS A 61 -1.80 -8.88 2.27
N LEU A 62 -1.20 -8.21 1.29
CA LEU A 62 -0.66 -8.82 0.08
C LEU A 62 0.86 -8.74 0.12
N GLN A 63 1.46 -9.63 0.89
CA GLN A 63 2.89 -9.65 1.19
C GLN A 63 3.77 -9.69 -0.07
N ARG A 64 3.31 -10.37 -1.11
CA ARG A 64 4.08 -10.50 -2.37
C ARG A 64 4.14 -9.20 -3.17
N LEU A 65 3.36 -8.20 -2.82
CA LEU A 65 3.49 -6.85 -3.37
C LEU A 65 4.47 -5.98 -2.59
N GLY A 66 5.15 -6.54 -1.59
CA GLY A 66 6.17 -5.83 -0.82
C GLY A 66 7.51 -5.79 -1.52
N THR A 67 8.31 -4.77 -1.22
CA THR A 67 9.65 -4.62 -1.77
C THR A 67 10.63 -5.55 -1.06
N PRO A 68 11.50 -6.29 -1.76
CA PRO A 68 12.59 -7.01 -1.13
C PRO A 68 13.50 -6.09 -0.31
N LYS A 69 14.19 -6.65 0.68
CA LYS A 69 15.02 -5.87 1.62
C LYS A 69 15.98 -4.89 0.94
N PRO A 70 16.73 -5.27 -0.12
CA PRO A 70 17.60 -4.29 -0.80
C PRO A 70 16.85 -3.08 -1.35
N GLY A 71 15.62 -3.27 -1.82
CA GLY A 71 14.76 -2.17 -2.29
C GLY A 71 14.29 -1.28 -1.15
N ARG A 72 13.96 -1.88 0.02
CA ARG A 72 13.60 -1.10 1.21
C ARG A 72 14.77 -0.26 1.70
N ASP A 73 15.97 -0.83 1.67
CA ASP A 73 17.20 -0.11 2.06
C ASP A 73 17.47 1.06 1.10
N ALA A 74 17.28 0.85 -0.21
CA ALA A 74 17.41 1.91 -1.21
C ALA A 74 16.41 3.04 -0.97
N ALA A 75 15.16 2.73 -0.68
CA ALA A 75 14.13 3.72 -0.37
C ALA A 75 14.52 4.56 0.85
N ARG A 76 15.00 3.92 1.93
CA ARG A 76 15.45 4.61 3.14
C ARG A 76 16.64 5.53 2.88
N ALA A 77 17.52 5.15 1.95
CA ALA A 77 18.65 5.95 1.56
C ALA A 77 18.31 7.09 0.57
N GLY A 78 17.02 7.24 0.22
CA GLY A 78 16.58 8.25 -0.74
C GLY A 78 16.89 7.89 -2.19
N ASN A 79 17.19 6.61 -2.48
CA ASN A 79 17.47 6.12 -3.82
C ASN A 79 16.19 5.53 -4.45
N ALA A 80 15.32 6.39 -4.94
CA ALA A 80 14.06 5.98 -5.55
C ALA A 80 14.28 5.12 -6.81
N ALA A 81 15.26 5.46 -7.64
CA ALA A 81 15.55 4.69 -8.85
C ALA A 81 16.05 3.28 -8.52
N GLY A 82 16.89 3.13 -7.51
CA GLY A 82 17.38 1.83 -7.04
C GLY A 82 16.24 0.98 -6.48
N MET A 83 15.37 1.57 -5.66
CA MET A 83 14.19 0.89 -5.15
C MET A 83 13.29 0.42 -6.28
N ALA A 84 13.00 1.28 -7.25
CA ALA A 84 12.13 0.96 -8.38
C ALA A 84 12.71 -0.18 -9.22
N ALA A 85 14.01 -0.19 -9.49
CA ALA A 85 14.66 -1.25 -10.26
C ALA A 85 14.53 -2.61 -9.56
N ILE A 86 14.76 -2.65 -8.24
CA ILE A 86 14.65 -3.87 -7.44
C ILE A 86 13.20 -4.34 -7.39
N PHE A 87 12.26 -3.43 -7.17
CA PHE A 87 10.84 -3.78 -7.11
C PHE A 87 10.33 -4.29 -8.46
N ASN A 88 10.70 -3.64 -9.56
CA ASN A 88 10.27 -4.08 -10.89
C ASN A 88 10.81 -5.47 -11.24
N ALA A 89 12.05 -5.78 -10.85
CA ALA A 89 12.61 -7.11 -11.01
C ALA A 89 11.84 -8.15 -10.18
N HIS A 90 11.47 -7.80 -8.93
CA HIS A 90 10.65 -8.64 -8.07
C HIS A 90 9.27 -8.93 -8.71
N MET A 91 8.65 -7.91 -9.30
CA MET A 91 7.33 -8.03 -9.91
C MET A 91 7.32 -8.92 -11.17
N ALA A 92 8.46 -9.27 -11.73
CA ALA A 92 8.52 -10.21 -12.85
C ALA A 92 8.19 -11.65 -12.44
N GLY A 93 8.19 -11.97 -11.14
CA GLY A 93 7.89 -13.31 -10.64
C GLY A 93 6.40 -13.64 -10.68
N ASP A 94 6.08 -14.94 -10.70
CA ASP A 94 4.69 -15.42 -10.79
C ASP A 94 3.86 -15.09 -9.56
N GLU A 95 4.44 -15.23 -8.36
CA GLU A 95 3.72 -14.94 -7.11
C GLU A 95 3.38 -13.45 -6.95
N PRO A 96 4.32 -12.51 -7.20
CA PRO A 96 3.96 -11.10 -7.22
C PRO A 96 2.92 -10.75 -8.28
N GLN A 97 2.98 -11.37 -9.46
CA GLN A 97 1.98 -11.14 -10.50
C GLN A 97 0.59 -11.66 -10.09
N ALA A 98 0.52 -12.79 -9.40
CA ALA A 98 -0.74 -13.29 -8.86
C ALA A 98 -1.31 -12.36 -7.79
N ALA A 99 -0.47 -11.83 -6.92
CA ALA A 99 -0.88 -10.84 -5.92
C ALA A 99 -1.37 -9.54 -6.56
N LEU A 100 -0.72 -9.10 -7.64
CA LEU A 100 -1.18 -7.94 -8.40
C LEU A 100 -2.55 -8.19 -9.03
N ALA A 101 -2.77 -9.38 -9.59
CA ALA A 101 -4.08 -9.75 -10.15
C ALA A 101 -5.17 -9.71 -9.06
N GLU A 102 -4.87 -10.15 -7.85
CA GLU A 102 -5.79 -10.05 -6.72
C GLU A 102 -6.10 -8.60 -6.38
N ALA A 103 -5.09 -7.75 -6.29
CA ALA A 103 -5.28 -6.31 -6.02
C ALA A 103 -6.11 -5.63 -7.10
N VAL A 104 -5.90 -5.98 -8.37
CA VAL A 104 -6.70 -5.48 -9.50
C VAL A 104 -8.17 -5.87 -9.34
N ALA A 105 -8.44 -7.15 -9.03
CA ALA A 105 -9.80 -7.63 -8.82
C ALA A 105 -10.49 -6.90 -7.66
N LEU A 106 -9.79 -6.73 -6.55
CA LEU A 106 -10.31 -6.01 -5.38
C LEU A 106 -10.61 -4.55 -5.70
N THR A 107 -9.74 -3.89 -6.47
CA THR A 107 -9.93 -2.48 -6.87
C THR A 107 -11.17 -2.31 -7.76
N ARG A 108 -11.54 -3.32 -8.53
CA ARG A 108 -12.75 -3.28 -9.36
C ARG A 108 -14.03 -3.42 -8.55
N GLU A 109 -13.95 -4.03 -7.36
CA GLU A 109 -15.12 -4.31 -6.52
C GLU A 109 -15.31 -3.31 -5.39
N ARG A 110 -14.22 -2.72 -4.89
CA ARG A 110 -14.21 -1.88 -3.70
C ARG A 110 -13.32 -0.67 -3.89
N ARG A 111 -13.59 0.36 -3.10
CA ARG A 111 -12.72 1.52 -3.00
C ARG A 111 -11.51 1.17 -2.12
N CYS A 112 -10.38 0.91 -2.76
CA CYS A 112 -9.18 0.40 -2.11
C CYS A 112 -8.14 1.49 -1.87
N CYS A 113 -7.42 1.37 -0.76
CA CYS A 113 -6.25 2.18 -0.46
C CYS A 113 -5.05 1.26 -0.17
N LEU A 114 -3.94 1.50 -0.85
CA LEU A 114 -2.69 0.78 -0.61
C LEU A 114 -1.93 1.46 0.54
N LEU A 115 -1.46 0.67 1.51
CA LEU A 115 -0.71 1.19 2.65
C LEU A 115 0.73 0.70 2.62
N CYS A 116 1.67 1.62 2.84
CA CYS A 116 3.06 1.33 3.11
C CYS A 116 3.62 2.34 4.13
N PHE A 117 4.92 2.27 4.42
CA PHE A 117 5.52 3.13 5.45
C PHE A 117 5.76 4.56 4.97
N GLU A 118 6.48 4.75 3.86
CA GLU A 118 6.99 6.05 3.45
C GLU A 118 5.87 7.06 3.22
N ARG A 119 6.01 8.25 3.83
CA ARG A 119 5.05 9.35 3.68
C ARG A 119 5.04 9.90 2.27
N ASP A 120 6.24 10.11 1.70
CA ASP A 120 6.38 10.60 0.33
C ASP A 120 6.12 9.45 -0.65
N PRO A 121 5.05 9.53 -1.46
CA PRO A 121 4.76 8.47 -2.43
C PRO A 121 5.86 8.28 -3.47
N HIS A 122 6.68 9.30 -3.73
CA HIS A 122 7.79 9.21 -4.67
C HIS A 122 8.84 8.18 -4.24
N PHE A 123 9.01 7.97 -2.94
CA PHE A 123 10.00 7.03 -2.40
C PHE A 123 9.38 5.70 -1.97
N CYS A 124 8.16 5.41 -2.37
CA CYS A 124 7.46 4.22 -1.95
C CYS A 124 6.99 3.37 -3.12
N HIS A 125 7.23 2.06 -3.02
CA HIS A 125 6.79 1.10 -4.04
C HIS A 125 5.25 1.06 -4.20
N ARG A 126 4.48 1.52 -3.21
CA ARG A 126 3.01 1.56 -3.34
C ARG A 126 2.56 2.40 -4.54
N THR A 127 3.34 3.41 -4.91
CA THR A 127 3.06 4.22 -6.10
C THR A 127 3.24 3.42 -7.37
N ILE A 128 4.24 2.54 -7.41
CA ILE A 128 4.45 1.64 -8.55
C ILE A 128 3.29 0.64 -8.64
N VAL A 129 2.88 0.06 -7.51
CA VAL A 129 1.73 -0.86 -7.46
C VAL A 129 0.47 -0.15 -7.95
N ALA A 130 0.21 1.07 -7.46
CA ALA A 130 -0.95 1.85 -7.89
C ALA A 130 -0.93 2.10 -9.40
N GLY A 131 0.24 2.42 -9.97
CA GLY A 131 0.42 2.59 -11.41
C GLY A 131 0.09 1.33 -12.20
N LEU A 132 0.54 0.17 -11.73
CA LEU A 132 0.24 -1.11 -12.35
C LEU A 132 -1.26 -1.45 -12.30
N ILE A 133 -1.91 -1.14 -11.19
CA ILE A 133 -3.37 -1.30 -11.06
C ILE A 133 -4.09 -0.36 -12.02
N ALA A 134 -3.68 0.90 -12.08
CA ALA A 134 -4.29 1.91 -12.95
C ALA A 134 -4.16 1.52 -14.43
N GLU A 135 -3.03 0.98 -14.85
CA GLU A 135 -2.84 0.50 -16.22
C GLU A 135 -3.84 -0.59 -16.60
N ARG A 136 -4.19 -1.46 -15.67
CA ARG A 136 -5.09 -2.60 -15.91
C ARG A 136 -6.57 -2.27 -15.75
N THR A 137 -6.90 -1.22 -15.01
CA THR A 137 -8.29 -0.90 -14.65
C THR A 137 -8.79 0.42 -15.24
N GLY A 138 -7.88 1.31 -15.61
CA GLY A 138 -8.22 2.66 -16.08
C GLY A 138 -8.57 3.64 -14.97
N VAL A 139 -8.42 3.27 -13.69
CA VAL A 139 -8.71 4.18 -12.57
C VAL A 139 -7.62 5.24 -12.41
N GLY A 140 -7.96 6.37 -11.81
CA GLY A 140 -6.99 7.37 -11.37
C GLY A 140 -6.31 6.96 -10.07
N ILE A 141 -5.26 7.69 -9.70
CA ILE A 141 -4.51 7.46 -8.47
C ILE A 141 -4.63 8.68 -7.57
N VAL A 142 -4.92 8.46 -6.29
CA VAL A 142 -4.97 9.53 -5.28
C VAL A 142 -4.08 9.15 -4.11
N HIS A 143 -3.12 10.00 -3.78
CA HIS A 143 -2.25 9.82 -2.63
C HIS A 143 -2.81 10.58 -1.43
N LEU A 144 -3.23 9.86 -0.40
CA LEU A 144 -3.76 10.45 0.83
C LEU A 144 -2.63 10.91 1.75
N SER A 145 -2.88 11.98 2.49
CA SER A 145 -2.03 12.42 3.60
C SER A 145 -2.80 12.26 4.91
N PRO A 146 -2.24 11.53 5.86
CA PRO A 146 -2.89 11.34 7.16
C PRO A 146 -2.86 12.59 8.03
#